data_3b87dfde17e39e41f14abb6828d958c7
#
_entry.id   3b87dfde17e39e41f14abb6828d958c7
#
_cell.length_a   1.000
_cell.length_b   1.000
_cell.length_c   1.000
_cell.angle_alpha   90.00
_cell.angle_beta   90.00
_cell.angle_gamma   90.00
#
_symmetry.space_group_name_H-M   'P 1'
#
loop_
_entity.id
_entity.type
_entity.pdbx_description
1 polymer ?
#
loop_
_entity_poly.entity_id
_entity_poly.type
_entity_poly.pdbx_seq_one_letter_code
_entity_poly.pdbx_strand_id
1 'polypeptide(L)'
;MASIFSRIIAGEIPCYIVAENDLFLAFLDIAPLCEGHVLVVPKVEVDNAFDLNKDILAAWLVFAQPIAKAIESSFTCNRCGVSIIGLEVPHAHMHLVPINTADDLNFTRPKLKVASERMQQIQSLIVSNIR
;
A
#
# COMPACT_ATOMS: atom_id res chain seq x y z
N MET A 1 13.96 17.14 5.21
CA MET A 1 12.65 17.00 5.87
C MET A 1 12.09 15.61 5.61
N ALA A 2 11.58 14.95 6.65
CA ALA A 2 11.04 13.60 6.52
C ALA A 2 9.76 13.60 5.67
N SER A 3 9.61 12.58 4.81
CA SER A 3 8.38 12.39 4.05
C SER A 3 7.22 12.06 4.98
N ILE A 4 5.98 12.19 4.49
CA ILE A 4 4.80 11.78 5.25
C ILE A 4 4.89 10.28 5.60
N PHE A 5 5.45 9.45 4.70
CA PHE A 5 5.60 8.01 4.96
C PHE A 5 6.65 7.73 6.03
N SER A 6 7.77 8.45 6.05
CA SER A 6 8.75 8.35 7.14
C SER A 6 8.13 8.70 8.48
N ARG A 7 7.24 9.68 8.52
CA ARG A 7 6.55 10.08 9.74
C ARG A 7 5.53 9.02 10.18
N ILE A 8 4.87 8.35 9.23
CA ILE A 8 4.01 7.20 9.50
C ILE A 8 4.83 6.04 10.08
N ILE A 9 5.97 5.74 9.45
CA ILE A 9 6.88 4.67 9.90
C ILE A 9 7.37 4.93 11.32
N ALA A 10 7.66 6.19 11.66
CA ALA A 10 8.11 6.60 12.99
C ALA A 10 6.99 6.62 14.04
N GLY A 11 5.73 6.40 13.63
CA GLY A 11 4.59 6.43 14.54
C GLY A 11 4.07 7.83 14.86
N GLU A 12 4.56 8.86 14.17
CA GLU A 12 4.14 10.25 14.39
C GLU A 12 2.76 10.53 13.79
N ILE A 13 2.40 9.82 12.73
CA ILE A 13 1.10 9.92 12.05
C ILE A 13 0.43 8.55 12.14
N PRO A 14 -0.81 8.46 12.65
CA PRO A 14 -1.51 7.17 12.71
C PRO A 14 -1.87 6.66 11.31
N CYS A 15 -1.92 5.34 11.17
CA CYS A 15 -2.32 4.68 9.93
C CYS A 15 -2.93 3.32 10.24
N TYR A 16 -3.54 2.70 9.22
CA TYR A 16 -4.14 1.37 9.34
C TYR A 16 -3.15 0.34 8.80
N ILE A 17 -2.26 -0.15 9.68
CA ILE A 17 -1.20 -1.09 9.30
C ILE A 17 -1.80 -2.46 8.99
N VAL A 18 -1.38 -3.07 7.90
CA VAL A 18 -1.77 -4.43 7.53
C VAL A 18 -0.61 -5.42 7.63
N ALA A 19 0.63 -4.98 7.48
CA ALA A 19 1.81 -5.83 7.63
C ALA A 19 3.06 -4.98 7.84
N GLU A 20 4.05 -5.55 8.49
CA GLU A 20 5.31 -4.86 8.77
C GLU A 20 6.43 -5.87 8.99
N ASN A 21 7.64 -5.53 8.55
CA ASN A 21 8.87 -6.21 8.92
C ASN A 21 9.99 -5.17 9.08
N ASP A 22 11.23 -5.61 9.16
CA ASP A 22 12.37 -4.69 9.37
C ASP A 22 12.56 -3.71 8.21
N LEU A 23 12.18 -4.08 7.00
CA LEU A 23 12.47 -3.31 5.79
C LEU A 23 11.26 -2.55 5.25
N PHE A 24 10.03 -3.01 5.53
CA PHE A 24 8.81 -2.49 4.89
C PHE A 24 7.68 -2.29 5.88
N LEU A 25 6.79 -1.34 5.52
CA LEU A 25 5.51 -1.13 6.18
C LEU A 25 4.41 -1.13 5.12
N ALA A 26 3.33 -1.85 5.38
CA ALA A 26 2.14 -1.83 4.54
C ALA A 26 0.94 -1.31 5.32
N PHE A 27 0.20 -0.38 4.74
CA PHE A 27 -0.94 0.26 5.38
C PHE A 27 -1.98 0.69 4.34
N LEU A 28 -3.21 0.92 4.79
CA LEU A 28 -4.28 1.38 3.89
C LEU A 28 -4.02 2.81 3.42
N ASP A 29 -4.28 3.08 2.15
CA ASP A 29 -4.31 4.45 1.65
C ASP A 29 -5.56 5.15 2.19
N ILE A 30 -5.41 6.31 2.84
CA ILE A 30 -6.53 7.06 3.41
C ILE A 30 -7.33 7.83 2.35
N ALA A 31 -6.78 7.98 1.16
CA ALA A 31 -7.46 8.54 -0.01
C ALA A 31 -7.44 7.51 -1.14
N PRO A 32 -8.13 6.36 -0.97
CA PRO A 32 -7.95 5.22 -1.85
C PRO A 32 -8.69 5.37 -3.18
N LEU A 33 -8.21 4.66 -4.20
CA LEU A 33 -8.95 4.49 -5.46
C LEU A 33 -10.21 3.65 -5.25
N CYS A 34 -10.12 2.68 -4.35
CA CYS A 34 -11.23 1.82 -3.96
C CYS A 34 -10.92 1.23 -2.58
N GLU A 35 -11.91 0.60 -1.96
CA GLU A 35 -11.71 -0.12 -0.72
C GLU A 35 -10.71 -1.26 -0.95
N GLY A 36 -9.73 -1.39 -0.07
CA GLY A 36 -8.68 -2.39 -0.20
C GLY A 36 -7.39 -1.89 -0.85
N HIS A 37 -7.31 -0.62 -1.20
CA HIS A 37 -6.09 0.02 -1.71
C HIS A 37 -5.06 0.10 -0.59
N VAL A 38 -3.94 -0.60 -0.76
CA VAL A 38 -2.84 -0.69 0.22
C VAL A 38 -1.59 -0.05 -0.36
N LEU A 39 -0.84 0.64 0.49
CA LEU A 39 0.50 1.14 0.18
C LEU A 39 1.53 0.26 0.86
N VAL A 40 2.58 -0.12 0.13
CA VAL A 40 3.73 -0.84 0.67
C VAL A 40 4.95 0.03 0.47
N VAL A 41 5.56 0.45 1.57
CA VAL A 41 6.68 1.40 1.54
C VAL A 41 7.94 0.79 2.15
N PRO A 42 9.12 1.02 1.54
CA PRO A 42 10.38 0.72 2.23
C PRO A 42 10.53 1.66 3.41
N LYS A 43 11.10 1.18 4.51
CA LYS A 43 11.35 2.02 5.69
C LYS A 43 12.44 3.06 5.44
N VAL A 44 13.38 2.76 4.54
CA VAL A 44 14.38 3.74 4.11
C VAL A 44 13.71 4.77 3.19
N GLU A 45 13.98 6.06 3.45
CA GLU A 45 13.41 7.14 2.64
C GLU A 45 14.26 7.35 1.40
N VAL A 46 13.79 6.85 0.26
CA VAL A 46 14.38 7.05 -1.07
C VAL A 46 13.25 7.43 -2.00
N ASP A 47 13.39 8.53 -2.73
CA ASP A 47 12.32 9.08 -3.55
C ASP A 47 12.01 8.19 -4.76
N ASN A 48 13.00 7.92 -5.59
CA ASN A 48 12.82 7.13 -6.79
C ASN A 48 13.05 5.65 -6.47
N ALA A 49 12.05 4.81 -6.76
CA ALA A 49 12.12 3.38 -6.50
C ALA A 49 13.37 2.73 -7.11
N PHE A 50 13.81 3.19 -8.28
CA PHE A 50 14.96 2.62 -8.96
C PHE A 50 16.31 3.05 -8.35
N ASP A 51 16.28 3.96 -7.36
CA ASP A 51 17.47 4.33 -6.58
C ASP A 51 17.61 3.48 -5.30
N LEU A 52 16.63 2.62 -5.00
CA LEU A 52 16.75 1.66 -3.90
C LEU A 52 17.84 0.64 -4.20
N ASN A 53 18.51 0.13 -3.15
CA ASN A 53 19.47 -0.94 -3.39
C ASN A 53 18.77 -2.22 -3.87
N LYS A 54 19.54 -3.09 -4.51
CA LYS A 54 19.00 -4.28 -5.17
C LYS A 54 18.34 -5.26 -4.20
N ASP A 55 18.85 -5.36 -2.99
CA ASP A 55 18.30 -6.28 -1.99
C ASP A 55 16.93 -5.82 -1.52
N ILE A 56 16.74 -4.51 -1.34
CA ILE A 56 15.44 -3.93 -0.96
C ILE A 56 14.47 -4.07 -2.12
N LEU A 57 14.90 -3.76 -3.35
CA LEU A 57 14.04 -3.94 -4.53
C LEU A 57 13.56 -5.38 -4.67
N ALA A 58 14.45 -6.35 -4.51
CA ALA A 58 14.10 -7.76 -4.62
C ALA A 58 13.13 -8.20 -3.52
N ALA A 59 13.33 -7.74 -2.30
CA ALA A 59 12.50 -8.12 -1.16
C ALA A 59 11.13 -7.44 -1.18
N TRP A 60 10.99 -6.31 -1.86
CA TRP A 60 9.78 -5.49 -1.85
C TRP A 60 8.55 -6.23 -2.39
N LEU A 61 8.67 -6.79 -3.57
CA LEU A 61 7.56 -7.53 -4.19
C LEU A 61 7.28 -8.84 -3.45
N VAL A 62 8.33 -9.48 -2.93
CA VAL A 62 8.18 -10.69 -2.10
C VAL A 62 7.39 -10.38 -0.83
N PHE A 63 7.70 -9.24 -0.16
CA PHE A 63 6.94 -8.81 1.01
C PHE A 63 5.48 -8.54 0.65
N ALA A 64 5.22 -7.95 -0.51
CA ALA A 64 3.87 -7.60 -0.97
C ALA A 64 3.03 -8.82 -1.34
N GLN A 65 3.63 -9.93 -1.71
CA GLN A 65 2.92 -11.09 -2.26
C GLN A 65 1.80 -11.61 -1.34
N PRO A 66 2.02 -11.91 -0.05
CA PRO A 66 0.93 -12.39 0.81
C PRO A 66 -0.14 -11.33 1.04
N ILE A 67 0.23 -10.04 1.02
CA ILE A 67 -0.74 -8.95 1.14
C ILE A 67 -1.63 -8.89 -0.09
N ALA A 68 -1.04 -8.99 -1.29
CA ALA A 68 -1.80 -9.01 -2.54
C ALA A 68 -2.77 -10.18 -2.58
N LYS A 69 -2.34 -11.36 -2.13
CA LYS A 69 -3.22 -12.53 -2.03
C LYS A 69 -4.36 -12.31 -1.03
N ALA A 70 -4.07 -11.66 0.10
CA ALA A 70 -5.10 -11.30 1.08
C ALA A 70 -6.13 -10.33 0.50
N ILE A 71 -5.69 -9.35 -0.29
CA ILE A 71 -6.58 -8.42 -0.98
C ILE A 71 -7.49 -9.18 -1.95
N GLU A 72 -6.92 -10.09 -2.74
CA GLU A 72 -7.71 -10.91 -3.67
C GLU A 72 -8.76 -11.76 -2.96
N SER A 73 -8.43 -12.27 -1.77
CA SER A 73 -9.37 -13.06 -0.96
C SER A 73 -10.41 -12.20 -0.25
N SER A 74 -10.10 -10.94 0.01
CA SER A 74 -10.95 -10.05 0.80
C SER A 74 -12.00 -9.32 -0.01
N PHE A 75 -11.79 -9.15 -1.30
CA PHE A 75 -12.67 -8.34 -2.17
C PHE A 75 -13.02 -9.11 -3.44
N THR A 76 -14.20 -8.80 -3.99
CA THR A 76 -14.60 -9.34 -5.29
C THR A 76 -13.84 -8.58 -6.38
N CYS A 77 -12.83 -9.21 -6.94
CA CYS A 77 -11.99 -8.61 -7.99
C CYS A 77 -11.36 -9.70 -8.85
N ASN A 78 -10.87 -9.32 -10.01
CA ASN A 78 -10.16 -10.24 -10.90
C ASN A 78 -8.76 -10.54 -10.36
N ARG A 79 -8.07 -9.54 -9.83
CA ARG A 79 -6.74 -9.68 -9.23
C ARG A 79 -6.35 -8.43 -8.48
N CYS A 80 -5.24 -8.50 -7.76
CA CYS A 80 -4.59 -7.33 -7.19
C CYS A 80 -3.62 -6.75 -8.23
N GLY A 81 -3.84 -5.49 -8.58
CA GLY A 81 -2.94 -4.75 -9.46
C GLY A 81 -1.85 -4.05 -8.66
N VAL A 82 -0.72 -3.78 -9.31
CA VAL A 82 0.45 -3.15 -8.71
C VAL A 82 0.87 -1.95 -9.54
N SER A 83 1.21 -0.85 -8.87
CA SER A 83 1.75 0.34 -9.52
C SER A 83 2.75 1.04 -8.62
N ILE A 84 3.83 1.55 -9.20
CA ILE A 84 4.84 2.36 -8.51
C ILE A 84 5.03 3.61 -9.35
N ILE A 85 4.54 4.77 -8.89
CA ILE A 85 4.53 6.00 -9.68
C ILE A 85 5.50 7.05 -9.09
N GLY A 86 5.25 7.47 -7.84
CA GLY A 86 6.17 8.33 -7.12
C GLY A 86 6.18 9.80 -7.52
N LEU A 87 5.08 10.33 -8.05
CA LEU A 87 5.03 11.73 -8.47
C LEU A 87 4.59 12.69 -7.36
N GLU A 88 3.91 12.20 -6.32
CA GLU A 88 3.32 13.07 -5.29
C GLU A 88 4.13 13.12 -4.01
N VAL A 89 4.57 11.96 -3.49
CA VAL A 89 5.32 11.88 -2.24
C VAL A 89 6.75 11.45 -2.54
N PRO A 90 7.77 12.19 -2.07
CA PRO A 90 9.17 11.85 -2.36
C PRO A 90 9.70 10.72 -1.46
N HIS A 91 9.01 9.60 -1.47
CA HIS A 91 9.33 8.38 -0.76
C HIS A 91 8.70 7.23 -1.56
N ALA A 92 9.51 6.36 -2.10
CA ALA A 92 9.07 5.27 -2.96
C ALA A 92 7.94 4.47 -2.30
N HIS A 93 6.88 4.21 -3.04
CA HIS A 93 5.73 3.47 -2.53
C HIS A 93 5.08 2.66 -3.64
N MET A 94 4.66 1.47 -3.27
CA MET A 94 3.99 0.53 -4.15
C MET A 94 2.50 0.54 -3.81
N HIS A 95 1.65 0.73 -4.83
CA HIS A 95 0.21 0.63 -4.68
C HIS A 95 -0.24 -0.80 -4.98
N LEU A 96 -1.03 -1.37 -4.07
CA LEU A 96 -1.73 -2.64 -4.28
C LEU A 96 -3.22 -2.34 -4.30
N VAL A 97 -3.90 -2.66 -5.39
CA VAL A 97 -5.30 -2.27 -5.59
C VAL A 97 -6.08 -3.47 -6.15
N PRO A 98 -7.24 -3.84 -5.57
CA PRO A 98 -8.09 -4.85 -6.20
C PRO A 98 -8.67 -4.27 -7.48
N ILE A 99 -8.48 -4.96 -8.61
CA ILE A 99 -8.86 -4.44 -9.92
C ILE A 99 -9.66 -5.45 -10.72
N ASN A 100 -10.51 -4.95 -11.62
CA ASN A 100 -11.24 -5.71 -12.63
C ASN A 100 -10.89 -5.24 -14.04
N THR A 101 -10.49 -3.96 -14.19
CA THR A 101 -10.08 -3.37 -15.46
C THR A 101 -8.83 -2.54 -15.25
N ALA A 102 -8.12 -2.21 -16.33
CA ALA A 102 -6.94 -1.35 -16.26
C ALA A 102 -7.27 0.04 -15.72
N ASP A 103 -8.48 0.56 -15.97
CA ASP A 103 -8.90 1.87 -15.47
C ASP A 103 -9.04 1.92 -13.96
N ASP A 104 -9.13 0.78 -13.29
CA ASP A 104 -9.15 0.72 -11.82
C ASP A 104 -7.80 1.14 -11.21
N LEU A 105 -6.73 1.19 -12.00
CA LEU A 105 -5.42 1.74 -11.61
C LEU A 105 -5.18 3.15 -12.18
N ASN A 106 -6.24 3.84 -12.56
CA ASN A 106 -6.13 5.22 -13.05
C ASN A 106 -6.12 6.20 -11.87
N PHE A 107 -4.94 6.73 -11.54
CA PHE A 107 -4.74 7.62 -10.40
C PHE A 107 -5.26 9.04 -10.64
N THR A 108 -5.77 9.35 -11.84
CA THR A 108 -6.47 10.62 -12.10
C THR A 108 -7.94 10.57 -11.70
N ARG A 109 -8.47 9.38 -11.38
CA ARG A 109 -9.86 9.24 -10.90
C ARG A 109 -10.01 9.87 -9.52
N PRO A 110 -11.24 10.32 -9.18
CA PRO A 110 -11.50 10.84 -7.83
C PRO A 110 -11.21 9.79 -6.78
N LYS A 111 -10.59 10.22 -5.68
CA LYS A 111 -10.31 9.34 -4.55
C LYS A 111 -11.53 9.23 -3.66
N LEU A 112 -11.69 8.08 -3.01
CA LEU A 112 -12.79 7.85 -2.07
C LEU A 112 -12.49 8.54 -0.74
N LYS A 113 -13.58 8.84 -0.02
CA LYS A 113 -13.53 9.17 1.41
C LYS A 113 -14.21 8.04 2.15
N VAL A 114 -13.44 7.31 2.95
CA VAL A 114 -13.94 6.14 3.68
C VAL A 114 -13.94 6.47 5.17
N ALA A 115 -15.05 6.20 5.85
CA ALA A 115 -15.16 6.43 7.28
C ALA A 115 -14.16 5.57 8.05
N SER A 116 -13.67 6.07 9.20
CA SER A 116 -12.65 5.37 9.98
C SER A 116 -13.11 3.99 10.45
N GLU A 117 -14.39 3.83 10.79
CA GLU A 117 -14.95 2.52 11.16
C GLU A 117 -14.82 1.52 10.01
N ARG A 118 -15.12 1.96 8.78
CA ARG A 118 -14.99 1.12 7.59
C ARG A 118 -13.52 0.80 7.30
N MET A 119 -12.62 1.77 7.48
CA MET A 119 -11.19 1.54 7.33
C MET A 119 -10.70 0.47 8.30
N GLN A 120 -11.16 0.50 9.55
CA GLN A 120 -10.82 -0.52 10.55
C GLN A 120 -11.34 -1.89 10.13
N GLN A 121 -12.54 -1.97 9.57
CA GLN A 121 -13.11 -3.24 9.06
C GLN A 121 -12.27 -3.78 7.91
N ILE A 122 -11.87 -2.91 6.97
CA ILE A 122 -11.05 -3.30 5.83
C ILE A 122 -9.68 -3.78 6.30
N GLN A 123 -9.06 -3.06 7.24
CA GLN A 123 -7.80 -3.47 7.86
C GLN A 123 -7.91 -4.87 8.45
N SER A 124 -8.91 -5.11 9.28
CA SER A 124 -9.13 -6.40 9.93
C SER A 124 -9.35 -7.51 8.91
N LEU A 125 -10.12 -7.24 7.87
CA LEU A 125 -10.43 -8.21 6.82
C LEU A 125 -9.16 -8.64 6.07
N ILE A 126 -8.34 -7.68 5.65
CA ILE A 126 -7.09 -7.98 4.95
C ILE A 126 -6.13 -8.74 5.86
N VAL A 127 -5.93 -8.26 7.10
CA VAL A 127 -5.02 -8.89 8.07
C VAL A 127 -5.44 -10.34 8.32
N SER A 128 -6.74 -10.61 8.46
CA SER A 128 -7.24 -11.96 8.72
C SER A 128 -6.99 -12.92 7.55
N ASN A 129 -6.78 -12.41 6.36
CA ASN A 129 -6.55 -13.20 5.15
C ASN A 129 -5.07 -13.32 4.76
N ILE A 130 -4.16 -12.66 5.46
CA ILE A 130 -2.72 -12.81 5.23
C ILE A 130 -2.29 -14.19 5.73
N ARG A 131 -1.63 -14.96 4.84
CA ARG A 131 -1.14 -16.31 5.15
C ARG A 131 0.37 -16.33 5.26
#